data_e9c3c40905952680be1420b9009af717
#
_entry.id   e9c3c40905952680be1420b9009af717
#
_cell.length_a   1.000
_cell.length_b   1.000
_cell.length_c   1.000
_cell.angle_alpha   90.00
_cell.angle_beta   90.00
_cell.angle_gamma   90.00
#
_symmetry.space_group_name_H-M   'P 1'
#
loop_
_entity.id
_entity.type
_entity.pdbx_description
1 polymer ?
#
loop_
_entity_poly.entity_id
_entity_poly.type
_entity_poly.pdbx_seq_one_letter_code
_entity_poly.pdbx_strand_id
1 'polypeptide(L)'
;MHDIFKEIWTTITHNRLRTALTGFSVAWGIFILIVLLGAGNGLIHGIMGNRMKVLTNSMTIFGGETSKPHDGLGKGRSIELNDKDMDLTREGFAANVDDVGAELDKGGQTLVYADNYTTDINVSGVYPNDIDINKRDLLVGRFINPIDLNERRKSIVLSLNIAKELMPEAPLNLNGRLIKASDMAFKVVGIYDSDQSRVSNDAFIPFTTFRSIYNSGDKTGNIVFSFHGLNTEAENEAFEKAYRARINRQHRAATDDERTIWIWNRFTQDLQLNTATGLISTALWIVGLFTLLSGIVGVSNIMLITVRERTREFGIRKAIGASPWSILRLIIVESVVITTFFGYIGMVLGIAATQYMNATIGQTKVDNGLFSAQIFVDPTVSIVTCVQATVLMIVAGTIAGLIPARKAAKIRPIEALRAE
;
A
#
# COMPACT_ATOMS: atom_id res chain seq x y z
N MET A 1 6.74 47.60 9.13
CA MET A 1 6.32 46.45 8.32
C MET A 1 5.46 46.88 7.11
N HIS A 2 4.56 47.84 7.28
CA HIS A 2 3.70 48.31 6.20
C HIS A 2 4.48 48.89 4.98
N ASP A 3 5.58 49.61 5.26
CA ASP A 3 6.43 50.21 4.23
C ASP A 3 7.20 49.19 3.41
N ILE A 4 7.64 48.06 4.02
CA ILE A 4 8.31 46.97 3.32
C ILE A 4 7.36 46.27 2.35
N PHE A 5 6.12 46.04 2.76
CA PHE A 5 5.12 45.47 1.87
C PHE A 5 4.79 46.37 0.68
N LYS A 6 4.70 47.67 0.88
CA LYS A 6 4.44 48.65 -0.17
C LYS A 6 5.60 48.72 -1.17
N GLU A 7 6.84 48.64 -0.66
CA GLU A 7 8.04 48.61 -1.49
C GLU A 7 8.14 47.31 -2.33
N ILE A 8 7.86 46.15 -1.71
CA ILE A 8 7.81 44.86 -2.42
C ILE A 8 6.74 44.87 -3.52
N TRP A 9 5.56 45.42 -3.25
CA TRP A 9 4.48 45.51 -4.22
C TRP A 9 4.84 46.39 -5.41
N THR A 10 5.49 47.56 -5.18
CA THR A 10 5.98 48.43 -6.25
C THR A 10 7.05 47.75 -7.09
N THR A 11 7.95 46.98 -6.49
CA THR A 11 9.00 46.23 -7.20
C THR A 11 8.39 45.13 -8.08
N ILE A 12 7.41 44.38 -7.56
CA ILE A 12 6.70 43.34 -8.31
C ILE A 12 5.96 43.91 -9.52
N THR A 13 5.33 45.06 -9.38
CA THR A 13 4.53 45.68 -10.45
C THR A 13 5.38 46.35 -11.52
N HIS A 14 6.59 46.82 -11.18
CA HIS A 14 7.46 47.54 -12.12
C HIS A 14 8.18 46.60 -13.10
N ASN A 15 8.51 45.36 -12.71
CA ASN A 15 9.19 44.34 -13.54
C ASN A 15 8.40 43.06 -13.69
N ARG A 16 7.18 43.17 -14.27
CA ARG A 16 6.18 42.07 -14.35
C ARG A 16 6.72 40.78 -14.96
N LEU A 17 7.45 40.86 -16.07
CA LEU A 17 7.96 39.68 -16.78
C LEU A 17 8.97 38.91 -15.92
N ARG A 18 9.86 39.61 -15.23
CA ARG A 18 10.87 38.99 -14.36
C ARG A 18 10.24 38.32 -13.17
N THR A 19 9.32 39.02 -12.48
CA THR A 19 8.60 38.47 -11.34
C THR A 19 7.78 37.25 -11.76
N ALA A 20 7.16 37.28 -12.93
CA ALA A 20 6.42 36.14 -13.48
C ALA A 20 7.34 34.95 -13.77
N LEU A 21 8.53 35.16 -14.37
CA LEU A 21 9.50 34.10 -14.65
C LEU A 21 10.07 33.49 -13.34
N THR A 22 10.39 34.36 -12.35
CA THR A 22 10.83 33.89 -11.02
C THR A 22 9.75 33.08 -10.36
N GLY A 23 8.54 33.60 -10.36
CA GLY A 23 7.39 32.96 -9.77
C GLY A 23 7.03 31.65 -10.46
N PHE A 24 7.08 31.62 -11.78
CA PHE A 24 6.84 30.39 -12.57
C PHE A 24 7.80 29.28 -12.18
N SER A 25 9.11 29.56 -12.03
CA SER A 25 10.08 28.54 -11.65
C SER A 25 9.75 27.89 -10.30
N VAL A 26 9.29 28.69 -9.32
CA VAL A 26 8.87 28.18 -8.02
C VAL A 26 7.55 27.42 -8.10
N ALA A 27 6.55 28.05 -8.74
CA ALA A 27 5.23 27.46 -8.91
C ALA A 27 5.31 26.10 -9.62
N TRP A 28 6.13 26.01 -10.67
CA TRP A 28 6.38 24.77 -11.41
C TRP A 28 7.06 23.71 -10.56
N GLY A 29 8.08 24.07 -9.78
CA GLY A 29 8.76 23.13 -8.88
C GLY A 29 7.83 22.52 -7.83
N ILE A 30 6.99 23.36 -7.21
CA ILE A 30 6.01 22.90 -6.21
C ILE A 30 4.85 22.14 -6.88
N PHE A 31 4.39 22.60 -8.02
CA PHE A 31 3.39 21.87 -8.82
C PHE A 31 3.84 20.44 -9.11
N ILE A 32 5.05 20.27 -9.65
CA ILE A 32 5.59 18.93 -9.93
C ILE A 32 5.75 18.12 -8.65
N LEU A 33 6.23 18.71 -7.55
CA LEU A 33 6.35 18.04 -6.26
C LEU A 33 5.00 17.49 -5.81
N ILE A 34 3.94 18.29 -5.81
CA ILE A 34 2.60 17.88 -5.37
C ILE A 34 2.00 16.82 -6.29
N VAL A 35 2.14 16.99 -7.61
CA VAL A 35 1.65 16.00 -8.59
C VAL A 35 2.40 14.66 -8.43
N LEU A 36 3.72 14.71 -8.25
CA LEU A 36 4.53 13.50 -8.07
C LEU A 36 4.18 12.76 -6.78
N LEU A 37 4.02 13.49 -5.67
CA LEU A 37 3.61 12.89 -4.38
C LEU A 37 2.18 12.37 -4.44
N GLY A 38 1.26 13.09 -5.09
CA GLY A 38 -0.10 12.63 -5.30
C GLY A 38 -0.18 11.38 -6.16
N ALA A 39 0.53 11.36 -7.30
CA ALA A 39 0.61 10.18 -8.15
C ALA A 39 1.23 8.98 -7.42
N GLY A 40 2.28 9.21 -6.62
CA GLY A 40 2.88 8.20 -5.78
C GLY A 40 1.93 7.64 -4.73
N ASN A 41 1.17 8.50 -4.06
CA ASN A 41 0.13 8.06 -3.12
C ASN A 41 -0.94 7.23 -3.83
N GLY A 42 -1.36 7.63 -5.03
CA GLY A 42 -2.32 6.87 -5.83
C GLY A 42 -1.83 5.47 -6.16
N LEU A 43 -0.56 5.30 -6.48
CA LEU A 43 0.07 3.99 -6.69
C LEU A 43 0.15 3.18 -5.39
N ILE A 44 0.60 3.80 -4.30
CA ILE A 44 0.71 3.15 -2.99
C ILE A 44 -0.68 2.70 -2.50
N HIS A 45 -1.70 3.55 -2.61
CA HIS A 45 -3.08 3.20 -2.26
C HIS A 45 -3.63 2.08 -3.15
N GLY A 46 -3.29 2.05 -4.45
CA GLY A 46 -3.64 0.97 -5.35
C GLY A 46 -3.01 -0.37 -4.92
N ILE A 47 -1.72 -0.36 -4.60
CA ILE A 47 -1.01 -1.56 -4.09
C ILE A 47 -1.61 -2.03 -2.77
N MET A 48 -1.85 -1.09 -1.82
CA MET A 48 -2.40 -1.40 -0.50
C MET A 48 -3.89 -1.76 -0.55
N GLY A 49 -4.66 -1.13 -1.44
CA GLY A 49 -6.11 -1.40 -1.60
C GLY A 49 -6.40 -2.76 -2.22
N ASN A 50 -5.52 -3.24 -3.10
CA ASN A 50 -5.59 -4.58 -3.67
C ASN A 50 -5.01 -5.67 -2.74
N ARG A 51 -4.54 -5.28 -1.56
CA ARG A 51 -4.07 -6.20 -0.54
C ARG A 51 -5.23 -7.03 -0.02
N MET A 52 -5.04 -8.35 0.02
CA MET A 52 -6.02 -9.23 0.64
C MET A 52 -6.28 -8.82 2.09
N LYS A 53 -7.54 -8.68 2.45
CA LYS A 53 -7.98 -8.52 3.84
C LYS A 53 -7.75 -9.86 4.55
N VAL A 54 -6.58 -10.05 5.12
CA VAL A 54 -6.21 -11.28 5.82
C VAL A 54 -5.60 -10.95 7.17
N LEU A 55 -5.62 -11.91 8.07
CA LEU A 55 -4.93 -11.78 9.35
C LEU A 55 -3.42 -11.75 9.11
N THR A 56 -2.77 -10.64 9.47
CA THR A 56 -1.33 -10.46 9.25
C THR A 56 -0.52 -11.52 9.98
N ASN A 57 -0.88 -11.83 11.24
CA ASN A 57 -0.20 -12.84 12.04
C ASN A 57 -0.74 -14.25 11.71
N SER A 58 -0.54 -14.69 10.48
CA SER A 58 -0.94 -16.03 10.04
C SER A 58 0.03 -16.57 9.00
N MET A 59 0.14 -17.90 8.98
CA MET A 59 0.93 -18.64 8.00
C MET A 59 0.07 -19.72 7.34
N THR A 60 0.33 -19.94 6.05
CA THR A 60 -0.22 -21.07 5.31
C THR A 60 0.94 -21.93 4.81
N ILE A 61 0.86 -23.22 5.08
CA ILE A 61 1.89 -24.20 4.74
C ILE A 61 1.37 -25.09 3.62
N PHE A 62 2.11 -25.15 2.56
CA PHE A 62 1.82 -25.99 1.40
C PHE A 62 2.84 -27.11 1.31
N GLY A 63 2.41 -28.31 0.95
CA GLY A 63 3.32 -29.39 0.57
C GLY A 63 4.04 -29.07 -0.73
N GLY A 64 5.30 -29.44 -0.83
CA GLY A 64 6.15 -29.24 -2.00
C GLY A 64 6.81 -30.53 -2.45
N GLU A 65 8.04 -30.45 -2.94
CA GLU A 65 8.82 -31.60 -3.40
C GLU A 65 10.24 -31.55 -2.82
N THR A 66 10.77 -32.74 -2.43
CA THR A 66 12.15 -32.82 -1.94
C THR A 66 13.15 -32.47 -3.04
N SER A 67 14.11 -31.61 -2.73
CA SER A 67 15.20 -31.25 -3.65
C SER A 67 16.51 -32.04 -3.37
N LYS A 68 16.62 -32.64 -2.18
CA LYS A 68 17.78 -33.34 -1.72
C LYS A 68 17.46 -34.82 -1.43
N PRO A 69 18.35 -35.78 -1.78
CA PRO A 69 18.20 -37.15 -1.32
C PRO A 69 18.48 -37.20 0.19
N HIS A 70 17.72 -37.99 0.93
CA HIS A 70 17.91 -38.14 2.37
C HIS A 70 17.41 -39.53 2.84
N ASP A 71 18.12 -40.13 3.81
CA ASP A 71 17.75 -41.41 4.47
C ASP A 71 17.42 -42.54 3.45
N GLY A 72 18.24 -42.64 2.39
CA GLY A 72 18.07 -43.64 1.34
C GLY A 72 16.92 -43.34 0.35
N LEU A 73 16.23 -42.22 0.50
CA LEU A 73 15.15 -41.79 -0.36
C LEU A 73 15.67 -40.78 -1.39
N GLY A 74 15.18 -40.88 -2.64
CA GLY A 74 15.54 -39.98 -3.72
C GLY A 74 14.94 -38.57 -3.58
N LYS A 75 15.45 -37.62 -4.36
CA LYS A 75 14.87 -36.30 -4.56
C LYS A 75 13.62 -36.39 -5.45
N GLY A 76 12.79 -35.32 -5.46
CA GLY A 76 11.58 -35.20 -6.31
C GLY A 76 10.37 -35.93 -5.72
N ARG A 77 10.40 -36.28 -4.42
CA ARG A 77 9.23 -36.83 -3.74
C ARG A 77 8.26 -35.72 -3.40
N SER A 78 7.00 -35.85 -3.79
CA SER A 78 5.94 -34.97 -3.35
C SER A 78 5.68 -35.15 -1.85
N ILE A 79 5.58 -34.05 -1.13
CA ILE A 79 5.24 -34.03 0.30
C ILE A 79 3.78 -33.65 0.43
N GLU A 80 2.96 -34.61 0.82
CA GLU A 80 1.56 -34.40 1.17
C GLU A 80 1.44 -34.26 2.69
N LEU A 81 0.96 -33.09 3.12
CA LEU A 81 0.72 -32.80 4.53
C LEU A 81 -0.45 -33.64 5.05
N ASN A 82 -0.36 -34.06 6.31
CA ASN A 82 -1.33 -34.95 6.92
C ASN A 82 -1.67 -34.57 8.38
N ASP A 83 -2.56 -35.32 9.02
CA ASP A 83 -3.01 -35.05 10.39
C ASP A 83 -1.84 -34.95 11.39
N LYS A 84 -0.79 -35.75 11.22
CA LYS A 84 0.41 -35.70 12.11
C LYS A 84 1.15 -34.37 11.98
N ASP A 85 1.18 -33.77 10.79
CA ASP A 85 1.79 -32.45 10.57
C ASP A 85 0.97 -31.37 11.24
N MET A 86 -0.36 -31.49 11.22
CA MET A 86 -1.26 -30.58 11.91
C MET A 86 -1.14 -30.67 13.43
N ASP A 87 -1.04 -31.90 13.97
CA ASP A 87 -0.81 -32.12 15.41
C ASP A 87 0.58 -31.61 15.83
N LEU A 88 1.61 -31.86 15.01
CA LEU A 88 2.95 -31.32 15.23
C LEU A 88 2.94 -29.78 15.23
N THR A 89 2.16 -29.14 14.36
CA THR A 89 2.01 -27.68 14.34
C THR A 89 1.37 -27.18 15.63
N ARG A 90 0.30 -27.83 16.08
CA ARG A 90 -0.46 -27.46 17.29
C ARG A 90 0.32 -27.69 18.56
N GLU A 91 0.95 -28.85 18.70
CA GLU A 91 1.61 -29.26 19.95
C GLU A 91 3.09 -28.85 19.97
N GLY A 92 3.77 -29.02 18.84
CA GLY A 92 5.22 -28.76 18.74
C GLY A 92 5.60 -27.29 18.73
N PHE A 93 4.65 -26.40 18.44
CA PHE A 93 4.84 -24.94 18.36
C PHE A 93 3.82 -24.17 19.20
N ALA A 94 3.23 -24.80 20.20
CA ALA A 94 2.22 -24.20 21.09
C ALA A 94 2.67 -22.91 21.79
N ALA A 95 3.96 -22.61 21.84
CA ALA A 95 4.49 -21.36 22.39
C ALA A 95 4.21 -20.13 21.51
N ASN A 96 4.00 -20.34 20.21
CA ASN A 96 3.78 -19.24 19.25
C ASN A 96 2.50 -19.42 18.42
N VAL A 97 2.02 -20.64 18.25
CA VAL A 97 0.86 -20.97 17.41
C VAL A 97 -0.40 -20.94 18.26
N ASP A 98 -1.42 -20.18 17.83
CA ASP A 98 -2.68 -20.03 18.57
C ASP A 98 -3.74 -21.01 18.07
N ASP A 99 -4.12 -20.92 16.80
CA ASP A 99 -5.19 -21.72 16.21
C ASP A 99 -4.74 -22.36 14.90
N VAL A 100 -4.95 -23.67 14.80
CA VAL A 100 -4.50 -24.50 13.66
C VAL A 100 -5.71 -25.08 12.96
N GLY A 101 -5.79 -24.82 11.68
CA GLY A 101 -6.74 -25.40 10.76
C GLY A 101 -6.07 -26.01 9.53
N ALA A 102 -6.89 -26.57 8.67
CA ALA A 102 -6.46 -27.14 7.41
C ALA A 102 -7.47 -26.82 6.32
N GLU A 103 -7.00 -26.86 5.06
CA GLU A 103 -7.82 -26.56 3.89
C GLU A 103 -7.56 -27.61 2.80
N LEU A 104 -8.63 -28.19 2.28
CA LEU A 104 -8.64 -29.09 1.14
C LEU A 104 -9.59 -28.56 0.08
N ASP A 105 -9.19 -28.58 -1.17
CA ASP A 105 -9.93 -28.00 -2.28
C ASP A 105 -10.35 -29.05 -3.33
N LYS A 106 -11.52 -28.83 -3.93
CA LYS A 106 -12.01 -29.57 -5.08
C LYS A 106 -12.65 -28.61 -6.07
N GLY A 107 -11.95 -28.29 -7.14
CA GLY A 107 -12.46 -27.47 -8.23
C GLY A 107 -13.42 -28.21 -9.18
N GLY A 108 -14.04 -27.44 -10.08
CA GLY A 108 -14.90 -27.98 -11.13
C GLY A 108 -16.24 -28.55 -10.63
N GLN A 109 -16.73 -28.09 -9.48
CA GLN A 109 -17.99 -28.57 -8.90
C GLN A 109 -19.17 -27.78 -9.46
N THR A 110 -20.33 -28.45 -9.56
CA THR A 110 -21.59 -27.83 -9.95
C THR A 110 -22.50 -27.72 -8.72
N LEU A 111 -23.03 -26.53 -8.50
CA LEU A 111 -24.04 -26.27 -7.49
C LEU A 111 -25.39 -26.03 -8.17
N VAL A 112 -26.46 -26.58 -7.59
CA VAL A 112 -27.82 -26.51 -8.16
C VAL A 112 -28.81 -26.09 -7.07
N TYR A 113 -29.68 -25.15 -7.39
CA TYR A 113 -30.85 -24.79 -6.60
C TYR A 113 -32.07 -24.57 -7.48
N ALA A 114 -33.12 -25.36 -7.27
CA ALA A 114 -34.29 -25.41 -8.13
C ALA A 114 -33.89 -25.63 -9.62
N ASP A 115 -34.26 -24.70 -10.50
CA ASP A 115 -33.93 -24.74 -11.93
C ASP A 115 -32.61 -24.03 -12.29
N ASN A 116 -31.97 -23.35 -11.30
CA ASN A 116 -30.72 -22.62 -11.51
C ASN A 116 -29.50 -23.48 -11.11
N TYR A 117 -28.42 -23.28 -11.83
CA TYR A 117 -27.15 -23.95 -11.53
C TYR A 117 -25.97 -23.03 -11.82
N THR A 118 -24.87 -23.31 -11.14
CA THR A 118 -23.56 -22.68 -11.41
C THR A 118 -22.50 -23.77 -11.48
N THR A 119 -21.53 -23.59 -12.38
CA THR A 119 -20.48 -24.56 -12.65
C THR A 119 -19.10 -23.98 -12.33
N ASP A 120 -18.10 -24.84 -12.34
CA ASP A 120 -16.70 -24.48 -12.08
C ASP A 120 -16.49 -23.84 -10.71
N ILE A 121 -17.22 -24.33 -9.72
CA ILE A 121 -17.11 -23.89 -8.33
C ILE A 121 -16.01 -24.66 -7.64
N ASN A 122 -15.17 -23.94 -6.90
CA ASN A 122 -14.20 -24.54 -5.98
C ASN A 122 -14.90 -24.78 -4.62
N VAL A 123 -15.04 -26.04 -4.24
CA VAL A 123 -15.55 -26.41 -2.91
C VAL A 123 -14.36 -26.69 -2.00
N SER A 124 -14.22 -25.90 -0.94
CA SER A 124 -13.13 -26.01 0.03
C SER A 124 -13.65 -26.56 1.36
N GLY A 125 -13.01 -27.60 1.85
CA GLY A 125 -13.18 -28.10 3.22
C GLY A 125 -12.30 -27.32 4.16
N VAL A 126 -12.89 -26.59 5.11
CA VAL A 126 -12.17 -25.64 5.97
C VAL A 126 -12.48 -25.86 7.45
N TYR A 127 -11.58 -25.36 8.29
CA TYR A 127 -11.76 -25.22 9.72
C TYR A 127 -12.44 -23.88 10.08
N PRO A 128 -13.03 -23.74 11.29
CA PRO A 128 -13.69 -22.50 11.71
C PRO A 128 -12.80 -21.25 11.72
N ASN A 129 -11.49 -21.42 11.95
CA ASN A 129 -10.52 -20.32 11.98
C ASN A 129 -10.30 -19.65 10.61
N ASP A 130 -10.77 -20.26 9.53
CA ASP A 130 -10.63 -19.68 8.18
C ASP A 130 -11.32 -18.31 8.07
N ILE A 131 -12.45 -18.11 8.75
CA ILE A 131 -13.15 -16.82 8.73
C ILE A 131 -12.30 -15.68 9.29
N ASP A 132 -11.60 -15.94 10.40
CA ASP A 132 -10.76 -14.94 11.07
C ASP A 132 -9.45 -14.72 10.33
N ILE A 133 -8.82 -15.79 9.84
CA ILE A 133 -7.57 -15.74 9.10
C ILE A 133 -7.75 -15.03 7.76
N ASN A 134 -8.81 -15.32 7.03
CA ASN A 134 -9.11 -14.70 5.74
C ASN A 134 -10.05 -13.49 5.86
N LYS A 135 -10.41 -13.06 7.10
CA LYS A 135 -11.27 -11.91 7.39
C LYS A 135 -12.49 -11.83 6.47
N ARG A 136 -13.22 -12.94 6.40
CA ARG A 136 -14.41 -13.04 5.54
C ARG A 136 -15.58 -12.30 6.17
N ASP A 137 -16.14 -11.35 5.47
CA ASP A 137 -17.29 -10.56 5.90
C ASP A 137 -18.59 -11.33 5.60
N LEU A 138 -19.29 -11.82 6.63
CA LEU A 138 -20.59 -12.48 6.48
C LEU A 138 -21.70 -11.45 6.26
N LEU A 139 -22.46 -11.63 5.22
CA LEU A 139 -23.65 -10.82 4.92
C LEU A 139 -24.90 -11.32 5.63
N VAL A 140 -25.04 -12.66 5.73
CA VAL A 140 -26.16 -13.31 6.40
C VAL A 140 -25.75 -14.68 6.92
N GLY A 141 -26.35 -15.12 8.02
CA GLY A 141 -26.12 -16.45 8.60
C GLY A 141 -24.85 -16.54 9.42
N ARG A 142 -24.17 -17.66 9.36
CA ARG A 142 -22.94 -17.96 10.11
C ARG A 142 -21.93 -18.71 9.25
N PHE A 143 -20.68 -18.71 9.69
CA PHE A 143 -19.63 -19.57 9.11
C PHE A 143 -19.68 -21.01 9.68
N ILE A 144 -18.80 -21.87 9.17
CA ILE A 144 -18.56 -23.21 9.71
C ILE A 144 -18.12 -23.10 11.17
N ASN A 145 -18.65 -23.96 12.02
CA ASN A 145 -18.34 -23.97 13.45
C ASN A 145 -17.83 -25.35 13.93
N PRO A 146 -17.31 -25.46 15.15
CA PRO A 146 -16.79 -26.74 15.67
C PRO A 146 -17.82 -27.87 15.70
N ILE A 147 -19.12 -27.55 15.86
CA ILE A 147 -20.18 -28.56 15.86
C ILE A 147 -20.34 -29.16 14.46
N ASP A 148 -20.24 -28.31 13.40
CA ASP A 148 -20.31 -28.78 12.02
C ASP A 148 -19.16 -29.75 11.69
N LEU A 149 -17.95 -29.50 12.22
CA LEU A 149 -16.80 -30.40 12.08
C LEU A 149 -17.02 -31.73 12.82
N ASN A 150 -17.41 -31.67 14.09
CA ASN A 150 -17.54 -32.85 14.96
C ASN A 150 -18.64 -33.80 14.47
N GLU A 151 -19.77 -33.22 14.06
CA GLU A 151 -20.94 -33.97 13.60
C GLU A 151 -20.91 -34.23 12.07
N ARG A 152 -19.87 -33.76 11.36
CA ARG A 152 -19.75 -33.87 9.90
C ARG A 152 -21.00 -33.38 9.17
N ARG A 153 -21.52 -32.22 9.62
CA ARG A 153 -22.74 -31.65 9.07
C ARG A 153 -22.56 -31.28 7.60
N LYS A 154 -23.60 -31.49 6.81
CA LYS A 154 -23.67 -31.06 5.42
C LYS A 154 -24.08 -29.58 5.36
N SER A 155 -23.27 -28.72 5.96
CA SER A 155 -23.40 -27.26 5.96
C SER A 155 -22.52 -26.68 4.86
N ILE A 156 -23.01 -25.64 4.17
CA ILE A 156 -22.24 -24.94 3.15
C ILE A 156 -22.37 -23.42 3.31
N VAL A 157 -21.27 -22.71 3.14
CA VAL A 157 -21.21 -21.25 3.10
C VAL A 157 -20.86 -20.84 1.68
N LEU A 158 -21.59 -19.90 1.10
CA LEU A 158 -21.47 -19.50 -0.29
C LEU A 158 -20.95 -18.07 -0.42
N SER A 159 -20.23 -17.77 -1.51
CA SER A 159 -19.98 -16.38 -1.89
C SER A 159 -21.27 -15.73 -2.40
N LEU A 160 -21.36 -14.41 -2.27
CA LEU A 160 -22.48 -13.64 -2.81
C LEU A 160 -22.65 -13.83 -4.32
N ASN A 161 -21.56 -14.03 -5.05
CA ASN A 161 -21.61 -14.26 -6.50
C ASN A 161 -22.32 -15.58 -6.81
N ILE A 162 -21.94 -16.67 -6.15
CA ILE A 162 -22.61 -17.96 -6.28
C ILE A 162 -24.11 -17.84 -5.90
N ALA A 163 -24.40 -17.13 -4.81
CA ALA A 163 -25.79 -16.94 -4.37
C ALA A 163 -26.62 -16.16 -5.40
N LYS A 164 -26.04 -15.15 -6.07
CA LYS A 164 -26.70 -14.41 -7.17
C LYS A 164 -26.99 -15.28 -8.39
N GLU A 165 -26.11 -16.21 -8.73
CA GLU A 165 -26.33 -17.14 -9.84
C GLU A 165 -27.42 -18.18 -9.53
N LEU A 166 -27.45 -18.66 -8.28
CA LEU A 166 -28.45 -19.66 -7.85
C LEU A 166 -29.82 -19.06 -7.55
N MET A 167 -29.87 -17.82 -7.05
CA MET A 167 -31.12 -17.11 -6.74
C MET A 167 -30.97 -15.61 -7.07
N PRO A 168 -31.10 -15.20 -8.34
CA PRO A 168 -30.86 -13.82 -8.79
C PRO A 168 -31.74 -12.77 -8.12
N GLU A 169 -33.03 -13.09 -7.88
CA GLU A 169 -34.00 -12.13 -7.33
C GLU A 169 -33.76 -11.80 -5.83
N ALA A 170 -33.30 -12.78 -5.06
CA ALA A 170 -33.12 -12.62 -3.61
C ALA A 170 -31.97 -13.48 -3.07
N PRO A 171 -30.69 -13.18 -3.44
CA PRO A 171 -29.54 -14.05 -3.13
C PRO A 171 -29.40 -14.39 -1.64
N LEU A 172 -29.66 -13.44 -0.76
CA LEU A 172 -29.51 -13.63 0.69
C LEU A 172 -30.59 -14.57 1.28
N ASN A 173 -31.73 -14.74 0.61
CA ASN A 173 -32.80 -15.66 1.04
C ASN A 173 -32.43 -17.14 0.78
N LEU A 174 -31.30 -17.40 0.12
CA LEU A 174 -30.75 -18.74 -0.03
C LEU A 174 -30.25 -19.31 1.30
N ASN A 175 -29.95 -18.44 2.29
CA ASN A 175 -29.58 -18.86 3.63
C ASN A 175 -30.70 -19.68 4.28
N GLY A 176 -30.36 -20.85 4.84
CA GLY A 176 -31.29 -21.82 5.42
C GLY A 176 -31.89 -22.80 4.41
N ARG A 177 -31.74 -22.59 3.09
CA ARG A 177 -32.22 -23.50 2.02
C ARG A 177 -31.27 -24.66 1.80
N LEU A 178 -31.79 -25.72 1.16
CA LEU A 178 -31.00 -26.85 0.71
C LEU A 178 -30.61 -26.63 -0.75
N ILE A 179 -29.33 -26.80 -1.06
CA ILE A 179 -28.79 -26.82 -2.40
C ILE A 179 -28.13 -28.16 -2.67
N LYS A 180 -28.00 -28.53 -3.94
CA LYS A 180 -27.30 -29.74 -4.36
C LYS A 180 -25.86 -29.36 -4.76
N ALA A 181 -24.88 -30.01 -4.16
CA ALA A 181 -23.46 -29.91 -4.50
C ALA A 181 -22.89 -31.33 -4.63
N SER A 182 -22.21 -31.65 -5.73
CA SER A 182 -21.61 -32.97 -5.94
C SER A 182 -22.60 -34.12 -5.67
N ASP A 183 -23.82 -34.01 -6.19
CA ASP A 183 -24.93 -34.95 -6.01
C ASP A 183 -25.45 -35.12 -4.56
N MET A 184 -25.04 -34.28 -3.62
CA MET A 184 -25.49 -34.30 -2.26
C MET A 184 -26.20 -32.99 -1.86
N ALA A 185 -27.17 -33.09 -0.95
CA ALA A 185 -27.88 -31.94 -0.41
C ALA A 185 -27.06 -31.29 0.75
N PHE A 186 -26.79 -30.01 0.63
CA PHE A 186 -26.18 -29.19 1.67
C PHE A 186 -27.12 -28.10 2.11
N LYS A 187 -27.11 -27.80 3.41
CA LYS A 187 -27.84 -26.67 3.96
C LYS A 187 -26.96 -25.43 3.90
N VAL A 188 -27.41 -24.39 3.21
CA VAL A 188 -26.74 -23.09 3.22
C VAL A 188 -26.86 -22.47 4.61
N VAL A 189 -25.74 -22.24 5.28
CA VAL A 189 -25.69 -21.72 6.65
C VAL A 189 -25.19 -20.29 6.73
N GLY A 190 -24.62 -19.78 5.67
CA GLY A 190 -24.20 -18.39 5.56
C GLY A 190 -23.83 -18.00 4.13
N ILE A 191 -23.83 -16.68 3.90
CA ILE A 191 -23.40 -16.08 2.64
C ILE A 191 -22.42 -14.97 3.01
N TYR A 192 -21.22 -15.00 2.42
CA TYR A 192 -20.18 -14.01 2.65
C TYR A 192 -20.02 -13.07 1.45
N ASP A 193 -19.53 -11.88 1.72
CA ASP A 193 -19.18 -10.94 0.66
C ASP A 193 -17.94 -11.43 -0.09
N SER A 194 -18.08 -11.61 -1.39
CA SER A 194 -16.95 -11.89 -2.25
C SER A 194 -16.17 -10.58 -2.44
N ASP A 195 -14.92 -10.53 -2.01
CA ASP A 195 -14.05 -9.40 -2.30
C ASP A 195 -14.08 -9.10 -3.80
N GLN A 196 -14.48 -7.87 -4.17
CA GLN A 196 -14.65 -7.46 -5.57
C GLN A 196 -13.35 -7.55 -6.39
N SER A 197 -12.21 -7.69 -5.73
CA SER A 197 -10.90 -7.85 -6.38
C SER A 197 -10.68 -9.25 -6.98
N ARG A 198 -11.49 -10.25 -6.59
CA ARG A 198 -11.47 -11.61 -7.14
C ARG A 198 -12.88 -12.09 -7.41
N VAL A 199 -13.10 -12.67 -8.58
CA VAL A 199 -14.29 -13.50 -8.81
C VAL A 199 -14.10 -14.76 -7.96
N SER A 200 -14.56 -14.70 -6.70
CA SER A 200 -14.47 -15.85 -5.80
C SER A 200 -15.60 -16.82 -6.12
N ASN A 201 -15.26 -17.89 -6.82
CA ASN A 201 -16.14 -19.02 -7.05
C ASN A 201 -15.96 -20.10 -5.96
N ASP A 202 -15.73 -19.67 -4.71
CA ASP A 202 -15.47 -20.56 -3.59
C ASP A 202 -16.72 -20.78 -2.76
N ALA A 203 -16.95 -22.05 -2.41
CA ALA A 203 -17.94 -22.49 -1.46
C ALA A 203 -17.26 -23.29 -0.34
N PHE A 204 -17.60 -23.03 0.92
CA PHE A 204 -16.95 -23.64 2.07
C PHE A 204 -17.84 -24.66 2.74
N ILE A 205 -17.29 -25.83 3.03
CA ILE A 205 -17.94 -26.90 3.81
C ILE A 205 -17.03 -27.30 4.98
N PRO A 206 -17.55 -28.00 6.03
CA PRO A 206 -16.70 -28.47 7.11
C PRO A 206 -15.62 -29.43 6.59
N PHE A 207 -14.38 -29.26 7.06
CA PHE A 207 -13.23 -30.05 6.64
C PHE A 207 -13.46 -31.56 6.79
N THR A 208 -14.05 -32.00 7.91
CA THR A 208 -14.35 -33.41 8.16
C THR A 208 -15.42 -33.96 7.21
N THR A 209 -16.38 -33.13 6.83
CA THR A 209 -17.40 -33.47 5.82
C THR A 209 -16.75 -33.61 4.45
N PHE A 210 -15.88 -32.68 4.05
CA PHE A 210 -15.13 -32.72 2.80
C PHE A 210 -14.33 -34.03 2.68
N ARG A 211 -13.55 -34.37 3.71
CA ARG A 211 -12.74 -35.63 3.73
C ARG A 211 -13.60 -36.88 3.58
N SER A 212 -14.76 -36.87 4.21
CA SER A 212 -15.70 -38.01 4.11
C SER A 212 -16.31 -38.17 2.72
N ILE A 213 -16.60 -37.04 2.03
CA ILE A 213 -17.22 -37.02 0.72
C ILE A 213 -16.20 -37.41 -0.39
N TYR A 214 -15.00 -36.80 -0.32
CA TYR A 214 -13.99 -36.95 -1.36
C TYR A 214 -12.94 -38.02 -1.04
N ASN A 215 -13.14 -38.79 0.03
CA ASN A 215 -12.27 -39.90 0.47
C ASN A 215 -10.77 -39.48 0.53
N SER A 216 -10.50 -38.34 1.16
CA SER A 216 -9.17 -37.74 1.18
C SER A 216 -8.21 -38.39 2.20
N GLY A 217 -8.65 -39.43 2.93
CA GLY A 217 -7.84 -40.12 3.93
C GLY A 217 -7.40 -39.23 5.08
N ASP A 218 -6.10 -39.20 5.38
CA ASP A 218 -5.47 -38.36 6.42
C ASP A 218 -4.84 -37.07 5.87
N LYS A 219 -5.02 -36.78 4.57
CA LYS A 219 -4.51 -35.58 3.94
C LYS A 219 -5.13 -34.33 4.53
N THR A 220 -4.31 -33.32 4.77
CA THR A 220 -4.76 -32.01 5.24
C THR A 220 -4.77 -30.95 4.14
N GLY A 221 -4.14 -31.24 2.98
CA GLY A 221 -3.92 -30.24 1.93
C GLY A 221 -2.98 -29.15 2.43
N ASN A 222 -3.52 -27.97 2.73
CA ASN A 222 -2.76 -26.88 3.32
C ASN A 222 -3.01 -26.83 4.84
N ILE A 223 -1.97 -26.50 5.62
CA ILE A 223 -2.13 -26.20 7.04
C ILE A 223 -2.11 -24.70 7.21
N VAL A 224 -3.11 -24.16 7.90
CA VAL A 224 -3.27 -22.72 8.11
C VAL A 224 -3.36 -22.45 9.61
N PHE A 225 -2.57 -21.50 10.10
CA PHE A 225 -2.57 -21.17 11.53
C PHE A 225 -2.33 -19.68 11.77
N SER A 226 -2.83 -19.21 12.90
CA SER A 226 -2.49 -17.91 13.47
C SER A 226 -1.36 -18.06 14.49
N PHE A 227 -0.61 -16.99 14.72
CA PHE A 227 0.51 -17.00 15.64
C PHE A 227 0.65 -15.68 16.41
N HIS A 228 1.40 -15.73 17.52
CA HIS A 228 1.76 -14.56 18.31
C HIS A 228 3.25 -14.58 18.70
N GLY A 229 3.76 -13.42 19.17
CA GLY A 229 5.13 -13.29 19.68
C GLY A 229 6.24 -13.28 18.64
N LEU A 230 5.91 -13.27 17.33
CA LEU A 230 6.87 -13.15 16.23
C LEU A 230 6.72 -11.76 15.60
N ASN A 231 7.39 -10.76 16.19
CA ASN A 231 7.19 -9.34 15.85
C ASN A 231 8.26 -8.78 14.90
N THR A 232 9.32 -9.53 14.65
CA THR A 232 10.43 -9.11 13.78
C THR A 232 10.65 -10.11 12.64
N GLU A 233 11.27 -9.64 11.56
CA GLU A 233 11.63 -10.50 10.42
C GLU A 233 12.54 -11.65 10.87
N ALA A 234 13.54 -11.36 11.71
CA ALA A 234 14.48 -12.37 12.22
C ALA A 234 13.80 -13.45 13.08
N GLU A 235 12.81 -13.08 13.90
CA GLU A 235 12.02 -14.05 14.68
C GLU A 235 11.18 -14.95 13.77
N ASN A 236 10.56 -14.37 12.73
CA ASN A 236 9.79 -15.12 11.75
C ASN A 236 10.68 -16.09 10.95
N GLU A 237 11.84 -15.64 10.47
CA GLU A 237 12.80 -16.51 9.77
C GLU A 237 13.31 -17.68 10.66
N ALA A 238 13.60 -17.39 11.91
CA ALA A 238 14.02 -18.42 12.87
C ALA A 238 12.91 -19.45 13.11
N PHE A 239 11.66 -18.98 13.26
CA PHE A 239 10.48 -19.84 13.39
C PHE A 239 10.28 -20.69 12.12
N GLU A 240 10.29 -20.10 10.95
CA GLU A 240 10.11 -20.82 9.68
C GLU A 240 11.17 -21.89 9.47
N LYS A 241 12.44 -21.59 9.79
CA LYS A 241 13.54 -22.54 9.72
C LYS A 241 13.33 -23.72 10.68
N ALA A 242 12.94 -23.43 11.92
CA ALA A 242 12.68 -24.47 12.93
C ALA A 242 11.46 -25.32 12.54
N TYR A 243 10.40 -24.70 12.06
CA TYR A 243 9.17 -25.35 11.59
C TYR A 243 9.48 -26.28 10.42
N ARG A 244 10.14 -25.78 9.37
CA ARG A 244 10.57 -26.55 8.20
C ARG A 244 11.43 -27.76 8.59
N ALA A 245 12.42 -27.56 9.44
CA ALA A 245 13.27 -28.64 9.90
C ALA A 245 12.49 -29.75 10.64
N ARG A 246 11.42 -29.37 11.36
CA ARG A 246 10.58 -30.32 12.09
C ARG A 246 9.68 -31.14 11.15
N ILE A 247 9.01 -30.46 10.19
CA ILE A 247 8.20 -31.13 9.15
C ILE A 247 9.09 -32.04 8.28
N ASN A 248 10.25 -31.54 7.87
CA ASN A 248 11.19 -32.35 7.07
C ASN A 248 11.57 -33.64 7.73
N ARG A 249 11.87 -33.64 9.05
CA ARG A 249 12.15 -34.87 9.79
C ARG A 249 10.98 -35.83 9.77
N GLN A 250 9.75 -35.35 9.92
CA GLN A 250 8.53 -36.18 9.88
C GLN A 250 8.39 -36.90 8.54
N HIS A 251 8.72 -36.19 7.46
CA HIS A 251 8.64 -36.71 6.08
C HIS A 251 9.92 -37.36 5.59
N ARG A 252 10.92 -37.67 6.51
CA ARG A 252 12.22 -38.25 6.16
C ARG A 252 12.87 -37.48 5.01
N ALA A 253 12.91 -36.18 5.11
CA ALA A 253 13.59 -35.27 4.21
C ALA A 253 14.76 -34.58 4.93
N ALA A 254 15.72 -34.07 4.17
CA ALA A 254 16.83 -33.32 4.73
C ALA A 254 16.33 -32.07 5.46
N THR A 255 16.78 -31.83 6.69
CA THR A 255 16.28 -30.76 7.56
C THR A 255 16.48 -29.38 6.99
N ASP A 256 17.45 -29.24 6.09
CA ASP A 256 17.83 -28.02 5.38
C ASP A 256 17.26 -27.93 3.94
N ASP A 257 16.36 -28.85 3.57
CA ASP A 257 15.70 -28.81 2.27
C ASP A 257 14.53 -27.81 2.29
N GLU A 258 14.70 -26.70 1.60
CA GLU A 258 13.73 -25.59 1.57
C GLU A 258 12.53 -25.84 0.67
N ARG A 259 12.61 -26.83 -0.24
CA ARG A 259 11.55 -27.08 -1.24
C ARG A 259 10.51 -28.11 -0.80
N THR A 260 10.72 -28.78 0.32
CA THR A 260 9.80 -29.79 0.87
C THR A 260 8.45 -29.21 1.25
N ILE A 261 8.45 -28.01 1.78
CA ILE A 261 7.24 -27.23 2.08
C ILE A 261 7.47 -25.80 1.66
N TRP A 262 6.38 -25.16 1.23
CA TRP A 262 6.35 -23.72 1.02
C TRP A 262 5.55 -23.08 2.14
N ILE A 263 6.15 -22.06 2.77
CA ILE A 263 5.56 -21.32 3.88
C ILE A 263 5.14 -19.93 3.34
N TRP A 264 3.85 -19.69 3.33
CA TRP A 264 3.33 -18.36 3.04
C TRP A 264 3.09 -17.60 4.35
N ASN A 265 4.10 -16.84 4.74
CA ASN A 265 4.08 -15.99 5.92
C ASN A 265 3.52 -14.62 5.55
N ARG A 266 2.31 -14.33 6.02
CA ARG A 266 1.62 -13.06 5.72
C ARG A 266 2.24 -11.87 6.43
N PHE A 267 2.84 -12.08 7.60
CA PHE A 267 3.55 -11.04 8.34
C PHE A 267 4.78 -10.53 7.57
N THR A 268 5.62 -11.45 7.11
CA THR A 268 6.82 -11.11 6.34
C THR A 268 6.47 -10.43 5.01
N GLN A 269 5.44 -10.94 4.33
CA GLN A 269 4.93 -10.31 3.11
C GLN A 269 4.43 -8.88 3.37
N ASP A 270 3.72 -8.67 4.47
CA ASP A 270 3.22 -7.36 4.87
C ASP A 270 4.35 -6.39 5.16
N LEU A 271 5.36 -6.84 5.88
CA LEU A 271 6.57 -6.08 6.19
C LEU A 271 7.32 -5.67 4.91
N GLN A 272 7.45 -6.59 3.95
CA GLN A 272 8.10 -6.33 2.66
C GLN A 272 7.32 -5.30 1.83
N LEU A 273 5.99 -5.41 1.78
CA LEU A 273 5.14 -4.43 1.10
C LEU A 273 5.24 -3.04 1.74
N ASN A 274 5.22 -2.95 3.07
CA ASN A 274 5.37 -1.70 3.79
C ASN A 274 6.76 -1.08 3.55
N THR A 275 7.80 -1.90 3.52
CA THR A 275 9.17 -1.46 3.20
C THR A 275 9.27 -0.96 1.76
N ALA A 276 8.72 -1.70 0.80
CA ALA A 276 8.72 -1.31 -0.61
C ALA A 276 7.97 0.00 -0.84
N THR A 277 6.79 0.17 -0.25
CA THR A 277 6.03 1.43 -0.36
C THR A 277 6.72 2.58 0.35
N GLY A 278 7.40 2.33 1.46
CA GLY A 278 8.26 3.30 2.14
C GLY A 278 9.43 3.77 1.28
N LEU A 279 10.09 2.85 0.57
CA LEU A 279 11.16 3.17 -0.38
C LEU A 279 10.64 4.01 -1.56
N ILE A 280 9.48 3.64 -2.12
CA ILE A 280 8.83 4.43 -3.18
C ILE A 280 8.55 5.86 -2.68
N SER A 281 7.94 6.01 -1.52
CA SER A 281 7.66 7.32 -0.93
C SER A 281 8.94 8.14 -0.73
N THR A 282 9.99 7.53 -0.21
CA THR A 282 11.30 8.18 0.00
C THR A 282 11.90 8.63 -1.33
N ALA A 283 11.87 7.79 -2.36
CA ALA A 283 12.37 8.13 -3.69
C ALA A 283 11.60 9.32 -4.29
N LEU A 284 10.27 9.34 -4.15
CA LEU A 284 9.43 10.46 -4.61
C LEU A 284 9.77 11.78 -3.90
N TRP A 285 10.02 11.74 -2.57
CA TRP A 285 10.48 12.90 -1.82
C TRP A 285 11.85 13.39 -2.28
N ILE A 286 12.78 12.49 -2.57
CA ILE A 286 14.11 12.84 -3.09
C ILE A 286 14.00 13.53 -4.46
N VAL A 287 13.25 12.95 -5.40
CA VAL A 287 13.03 13.54 -6.73
C VAL A 287 12.33 14.90 -6.61
N GLY A 288 11.29 14.98 -5.77
CA GLY A 288 10.58 16.22 -5.50
C GLY A 288 11.47 17.31 -4.89
N LEU A 289 12.40 16.95 -4.00
CA LEU A 289 13.39 17.86 -3.45
C LEU A 289 14.33 18.40 -4.54
N PHE A 290 14.80 17.55 -5.44
CA PHE A 290 15.67 17.98 -6.56
C PHE A 290 14.92 18.93 -7.52
N THR A 291 13.66 18.69 -7.82
CA THR A 291 12.85 19.61 -8.64
C THR A 291 12.68 20.97 -7.94
N LEU A 292 12.46 20.97 -6.63
CA LEU A 292 12.40 22.21 -5.86
C LEU A 292 13.74 22.95 -5.85
N LEU A 293 14.86 22.24 -5.68
CA LEU A 293 16.21 22.84 -5.75
C LEU A 293 16.46 23.51 -7.11
N SER A 294 16.01 22.94 -8.20
CA SER A 294 16.06 23.56 -9.52
C SER A 294 15.31 24.89 -9.55
N GLY A 295 14.11 24.94 -8.94
CA GLY A 295 13.33 26.18 -8.75
C GLY A 295 14.08 27.23 -7.93
N ILE A 296 14.73 26.82 -6.84
CA ILE A 296 15.56 27.69 -5.97
C ILE A 296 16.68 28.35 -6.74
N VAL A 297 17.40 27.59 -7.58
CA VAL A 297 18.49 28.13 -8.41
C VAL A 297 17.94 29.19 -9.39
N GLY A 298 16.77 28.94 -9.99
CA GLY A 298 16.08 29.90 -10.86
C GLY A 298 15.79 31.22 -10.13
N VAL A 299 15.20 31.15 -8.94
CA VAL A 299 14.93 32.34 -8.10
C VAL A 299 16.22 33.05 -7.74
N SER A 300 17.22 32.33 -7.26
CA SER A 300 18.50 32.92 -6.85
C SER A 300 19.20 33.67 -7.98
N ASN A 301 19.19 33.10 -9.22
CA ASN A 301 19.77 33.75 -10.38
C ASN A 301 19.06 35.06 -10.74
N ILE A 302 17.73 35.05 -10.74
CA ILE A 302 16.95 36.24 -11.06
C ILE A 302 17.11 37.30 -9.97
N MET A 303 17.11 36.92 -8.69
CA MET A 303 17.36 37.83 -7.59
C MET A 303 18.79 38.45 -7.64
N LEU A 304 19.79 37.68 -8.11
CA LEU A 304 21.14 38.23 -8.31
C LEU A 304 21.17 39.34 -9.38
N ILE A 305 20.41 39.19 -10.45
CA ILE A 305 20.26 40.21 -11.48
C ILE A 305 19.56 41.44 -10.88
N THR A 306 18.48 41.27 -10.14
CA THR A 306 17.75 42.33 -9.46
C THR A 306 18.66 43.12 -8.51
N VAL A 307 19.50 42.42 -7.73
CA VAL A 307 20.47 43.06 -6.81
C VAL A 307 21.48 43.91 -7.59
N ARG A 308 21.97 43.44 -8.74
CA ARG A 308 22.90 44.18 -9.60
C ARG A 308 22.27 45.48 -10.12
N GLU A 309 21.04 45.43 -10.61
CA GLU A 309 20.31 46.60 -11.12
C GLU A 309 20.02 47.63 -9.99
N ARG A 310 19.76 47.18 -8.78
CA ARG A 310 19.49 48.01 -7.61
C ARG A 310 20.77 48.38 -6.83
N THR A 311 21.96 48.13 -7.37
CA THR A 311 23.23 48.38 -6.73
C THR A 311 23.37 49.80 -6.27
N ARG A 312 22.98 50.80 -7.11
CA ARG A 312 23.02 52.22 -6.79
C ARG A 312 22.08 52.60 -5.64
N GLU A 313 20.86 52.05 -5.62
CA GLU A 313 19.89 52.23 -4.54
C GLU A 313 20.45 51.74 -3.19
N PHE A 314 21.03 50.51 -3.15
CA PHE A 314 21.64 49.95 -1.95
C PHE A 314 22.89 50.74 -1.51
N GLY A 315 23.65 51.26 -2.46
CA GLY A 315 24.79 52.15 -2.20
C GLY A 315 24.37 53.44 -1.51
N ILE A 316 23.33 54.10 -2.01
CA ILE A 316 22.75 55.33 -1.41
C ILE A 316 22.24 55.04 0.01
N ARG A 317 21.47 53.97 0.21
CA ARG A 317 20.96 53.57 1.53
C ARG A 317 22.09 53.35 2.55
N LYS A 318 23.21 52.73 2.13
CA LYS A 318 24.38 52.54 2.97
C LYS A 318 25.10 53.86 3.24
N ALA A 319 25.21 54.76 2.25
CA ALA A 319 25.84 56.07 2.45
C ALA A 319 25.07 56.93 3.46
N ILE A 320 23.75 56.76 3.56
CA ILE A 320 22.88 57.45 4.54
C ILE A 320 22.88 56.72 5.91
N GLY A 321 23.62 55.57 6.06
CA GLY A 321 23.77 54.88 7.36
C GLY A 321 22.98 53.62 7.53
N ALA A 322 22.38 53.06 6.48
CA ALA A 322 21.68 51.74 6.58
C ALA A 322 22.66 50.62 6.91
N SER A 323 22.33 49.80 7.91
CA SER A 323 23.14 48.67 8.28
C SER A 323 23.11 47.57 7.21
N PRO A 324 24.19 46.81 6.98
CA PRO A 324 24.20 45.66 6.04
C PRO A 324 23.10 44.65 6.31
N TRP A 325 22.71 44.48 7.57
CA TRP A 325 21.64 43.59 8.01
C TRP A 325 20.26 44.04 7.54
N SER A 326 20.01 45.35 7.47
CA SER A 326 18.71 45.87 6.98
C SER A 326 18.49 45.54 5.49
N ILE A 327 19.56 45.64 4.68
CA ILE A 327 19.54 45.31 3.26
C ILE A 327 19.36 43.78 3.08
N LEU A 328 20.11 43.00 3.85
CA LEU A 328 20.01 41.52 3.83
C LEU A 328 18.58 41.05 4.16
N ARG A 329 18.01 41.62 5.26
CA ARG A 329 16.62 41.30 5.67
C ARG A 329 15.61 41.66 4.59
N LEU A 330 15.76 42.81 3.93
CA LEU A 330 14.85 43.26 2.88
C LEU A 330 14.81 42.22 1.73
N ILE A 331 15.95 41.77 1.24
CA ILE A 331 16.06 40.85 0.10
C ILE A 331 15.57 39.45 0.51
N ILE A 332 15.85 38.99 1.71
CA ILE A 332 15.33 37.70 2.19
C ILE A 332 13.78 37.76 2.27
N VAL A 333 13.22 38.81 2.86
CA VAL A 333 11.77 38.96 2.98
C VAL A 333 11.12 39.01 1.58
N GLU A 334 11.71 39.78 0.65
CA GLU A 334 11.25 39.82 -0.76
C GLU A 334 11.26 38.42 -1.38
N SER A 335 12.34 37.65 -1.24
CA SER A 335 12.45 36.29 -1.75
C SER A 335 11.41 35.37 -1.12
N VAL A 336 11.22 35.42 0.19
CA VAL A 336 10.22 34.60 0.90
C VAL A 336 8.81 34.94 0.48
N VAL A 337 8.47 36.22 0.31
CA VAL A 337 7.13 36.66 -0.13
C VAL A 337 6.83 36.14 -1.55
N ILE A 338 7.78 36.33 -2.48
CA ILE A 338 7.62 35.83 -3.86
C ILE A 338 7.47 34.31 -3.87
N THR A 339 8.36 33.62 -3.17
CA THR A 339 8.35 32.13 -3.13
C THR A 339 7.05 31.62 -2.50
N THR A 340 6.58 32.24 -1.42
CA THR A 340 5.33 31.85 -0.76
C THR A 340 4.12 32.08 -1.64
N PHE A 341 4.02 33.22 -2.29
CA PHE A 341 2.88 33.55 -3.16
C PHE A 341 2.80 32.60 -4.37
N PHE A 342 3.88 32.48 -5.12
CA PHE A 342 3.90 31.62 -6.31
C PHE A 342 3.91 30.14 -5.96
N GLY A 343 4.51 29.78 -4.86
CA GLY A 343 4.47 28.41 -4.35
C GLY A 343 3.07 27.99 -3.93
N TYR A 344 2.29 28.89 -3.33
CA TYR A 344 0.89 28.64 -3.06
C TYR A 344 0.08 28.40 -4.33
N ILE A 345 0.34 29.20 -5.38
CA ILE A 345 -0.28 28.97 -6.70
C ILE A 345 0.09 27.59 -7.24
N GLY A 346 1.37 27.22 -7.20
CA GLY A 346 1.84 25.89 -7.63
C GLY A 346 1.18 24.77 -6.85
N MET A 347 1.03 24.93 -5.54
CA MET A 347 0.34 23.96 -4.68
C MET A 347 -1.15 23.80 -5.06
N VAL A 348 -1.87 24.89 -5.22
CA VAL A 348 -3.29 24.84 -5.60
C VAL A 348 -3.47 24.16 -6.96
N LEU A 349 -2.63 24.50 -7.94
CA LEU A 349 -2.64 23.84 -9.26
C LEU A 349 -2.29 22.36 -9.16
N GLY A 350 -1.31 22.01 -8.32
CA GLY A 350 -0.92 20.62 -8.06
C GLY A 350 -2.04 19.79 -7.44
N ILE A 351 -2.72 20.34 -6.43
CA ILE A 351 -3.90 19.71 -5.82
C ILE A 351 -5.04 19.55 -6.84
N ALA A 352 -5.31 20.58 -7.64
CA ALA A 352 -6.32 20.50 -8.68
C ALA A 352 -5.99 19.42 -9.72
N ALA A 353 -4.72 19.31 -10.11
CA ALA A 353 -4.24 18.27 -11.04
C ALA A 353 -4.39 16.86 -10.43
N THR A 354 -4.04 16.67 -9.16
CA THR A 354 -4.19 15.35 -8.49
C THR A 354 -5.66 14.98 -8.30
N GLN A 355 -6.54 15.94 -8.03
CA GLN A 355 -7.99 15.69 -7.99
C GLN A 355 -8.56 15.35 -9.37
N TYR A 356 -8.08 16.01 -10.42
CA TYR A 356 -8.45 15.67 -11.79
C TYR A 356 -7.98 14.23 -12.15
N MET A 357 -6.76 13.86 -11.75
CA MET A 357 -6.26 12.50 -11.91
C MET A 357 -7.13 11.49 -11.14
N ASN A 358 -7.60 11.83 -9.95
CA ASN A 358 -8.50 10.97 -9.17
C ASN A 358 -9.85 10.77 -9.88
N ALA A 359 -10.41 11.84 -10.45
CA ALA A 359 -11.69 11.79 -11.17
C ALA A 359 -11.63 10.97 -12.47
N THR A 360 -10.45 10.91 -13.12
CA THR A 360 -10.27 10.26 -14.43
C THR A 360 -9.65 8.87 -14.30
N ILE A 361 -8.43 8.80 -13.76
CA ILE A 361 -7.63 7.57 -13.70
C ILE A 361 -7.90 6.80 -12.42
N GLY A 362 -8.14 7.48 -11.30
CA GLY A 362 -8.36 6.88 -9.98
C GLY A 362 -9.64 6.03 -9.88
N GLN A 363 -10.53 6.12 -10.87
CA GLN A 363 -11.76 5.31 -10.96
C GLN A 363 -11.63 4.13 -11.96
N THR A 364 -10.51 4.03 -12.68
CA THR A 364 -10.33 3.03 -13.72
C THR A 364 -10.00 1.68 -13.11
N LYS A 365 -10.89 0.71 -13.29
CA LYS A 365 -10.64 -0.68 -12.99
C LYS A 365 -10.01 -1.35 -14.22
N VAL A 366 -8.88 -2.00 -14.03
CA VAL A 366 -8.32 -2.91 -15.04
C VAL A 366 -8.97 -4.26 -14.81
N ASP A 367 -9.88 -4.62 -15.71
CA ASP A 367 -10.59 -5.89 -15.68
C ASP A 367 -10.11 -6.73 -16.86
N ASN A 368 -9.42 -7.82 -16.57
CA ASN A 368 -8.94 -8.78 -17.57
C ASN A 368 -9.79 -10.09 -17.56
N GLY A 369 -11.00 -10.07 -16.98
CA GLY A 369 -11.86 -11.24 -16.86
C GLY A 369 -11.42 -12.24 -15.77
N LEU A 370 -10.15 -12.22 -15.36
CA LEU A 370 -9.58 -13.06 -14.29
C LEU A 370 -9.28 -12.24 -13.02
N PHE A 371 -8.97 -10.96 -13.20
CA PHE A 371 -8.66 -10.03 -12.09
C PHE A 371 -9.26 -8.67 -12.39
N SER A 372 -9.98 -8.12 -11.45
CA SER A 372 -10.38 -6.72 -11.42
C SER A 372 -9.55 -6.00 -10.35
N ALA A 373 -8.59 -5.20 -10.78
CA ALA A 373 -7.72 -4.46 -9.86
C ALA A 373 -7.74 -2.96 -10.19
N GLN A 374 -7.80 -2.13 -9.16
CA GLN A 374 -7.52 -0.71 -9.28
C GLN A 374 -6.04 -0.49 -8.97
N ILE A 375 -5.25 -0.22 -10.02
CA ILE A 375 -3.80 -0.01 -9.87
C ILE A 375 -3.51 1.37 -9.28
N PHE A 376 -4.42 2.32 -9.47
CA PHE A 376 -4.26 3.71 -9.08
C PHE A 376 -5.53 4.17 -8.34
N VAL A 377 -5.40 4.46 -7.04
CA VAL A 377 -6.53 4.76 -6.16
C VAL A 377 -6.21 6.01 -5.35
N ASP A 378 -7.12 6.97 -5.36
CA ASP A 378 -7.07 8.17 -4.53
C ASP A 378 -5.67 8.85 -4.54
N PRO A 379 -5.24 9.41 -5.69
CA PRO A 379 -3.97 10.12 -5.83
C PRO A 379 -3.98 11.49 -5.12
N THR A 380 -4.71 11.62 -4.04
CA THR A 380 -4.82 12.88 -3.31
C THR A 380 -3.63 13.08 -2.37
N VAL A 381 -3.35 14.34 -2.07
CA VAL A 381 -2.28 14.72 -1.17
C VAL A 381 -2.86 15.07 0.19
N SER A 382 -2.31 14.46 1.25
CA SER A 382 -2.77 14.71 2.62
C SER A 382 -2.47 16.14 3.08
N ILE A 383 -3.25 16.64 4.04
CA ILE A 383 -3.01 17.95 4.67
C ILE A 383 -1.60 18.01 5.28
N VAL A 384 -1.12 16.90 5.85
CA VAL A 384 0.22 16.81 6.41
C VAL A 384 1.29 17.08 5.36
N THR A 385 1.15 16.46 4.17
CA THR A 385 2.05 16.68 3.03
C THR A 385 2.00 18.13 2.54
N CYS A 386 0.83 18.76 2.49
CA CYS A 386 0.69 20.17 2.14
C CYS A 386 1.42 21.09 3.14
N VAL A 387 1.32 20.80 4.44
CA VAL A 387 2.06 21.52 5.47
C VAL A 387 3.57 21.33 5.32
N GLN A 388 4.03 20.11 5.10
CA GLN A 388 5.44 19.81 4.84
C GLN A 388 5.96 20.54 3.60
N ALA A 389 5.21 20.55 2.49
CA ALA A 389 5.54 21.29 1.29
C ALA A 389 5.61 22.80 1.55
N THR A 390 4.69 23.35 2.37
CA THR A 390 4.70 24.77 2.75
C THR A 390 5.95 25.13 3.55
N VAL A 391 6.31 24.34 4.57
CA VAL A 391 7.52 24.55 5.35
C VAL A 391 8.76 24.46 4.45
N LEU A 392 8.83 23.45 3.61
CA LEU A 392 9.92 23.27 2.65
C LEU A 392 10.05 24.47 1.69
N MET A 393 8.94 25.03 1.24
CA MET A 393 8.86 26.21 0.39
C MET A 393 9.43 27.47 1.10
N ILE A 394 9.08 27.69 2.35
CA ILE A 394 9.60 28.83 3.14
C ILE A 394 11.12 28.70 3.32
N VAL A 395 11.60 27.50 3.65
CA VAL A 395 13.03 27.21 3.77
C VAL A 395 13.75 27.45 2.43
N ALA A 396 13.17 26.95 1.34
CA ALA A 396 13.67 27.12 -0.01
C ALA A 396 13.79 28.62 -0.40
N GLY A 397 12.74 29.40 -0.14
CA GLY A 397 12.73 30.85 -0.38
C GLY A 397 13.80 31.60 0.42
N THR A 398 14.00 31.19 1.67
CA THR A 398 15.05 31.76 2.52
C THR A 398 16.44 31.47 1.96
N ILE A 399 16.71 30.23 1.55
CA ILE A 399 17.99 29.82 0.95
C ILE A 399 18.20 30.54 -0.39
N ALA A 400 17.19 30.61 -1.25
CA ALA A 400 17.26 31.29 -2.54
C ALA A 400 17.63 32.78 -2.38
N GLY A 401 17.08 33.45 -1.37
CA GLY A 401 17.35 34.85 -1.08
C GLY A 401 18.72 35.10 -0.41
N LEU A 402 19.32 34.10 0.25
CA LEU A 402 20.52 34.30 1.08
C LEU A 402 21.77 34.68 0.26
N ILE A 403 21.97 34.04 -0.91
CA ILE A 403 23.13 34.29 -1.78
C ILE A 403 23.07 35.71 -2.35
N PRO A 404 21.97 36.16 -3.01
CA PRO A 404 21.87 37.55 -3.50
C PRO A 404 21.90 38.56 -2.37
N ALA A 405 21.28 38.29 -1.22
CA ALA A 405 21.27 39.18 -0.06
C ALA A 405 22.68 39.40 0.49
N ARG A 406 23.50 38.34 0.60
CA ARG A 406 24.91 38.49 1.02
C ARG A 406 25.74 39.31 0.04
N LYS A 407 25.50 39.20 -1.27
CA LYS A 407 26.17 40.01 -2.28
C LYS A 407 25.77 41.47 -2.18
N ALA A 408 24.49 41.79 -2.04
CA ALA A 408 23.99 43.14 -1.83
C ALA A 408 24.56 43.80 -0.56
N ALA A 409 24.61 43.05 0.55
CA ALA A 409 25.14 43.50 1.80
C ALA A 409 26.66 43.85 1.77
N LYS A 410 27.44 43.30 0.81
CA LYS A 410 28.87 43.58 0.63
C LYS A 410 29.17 44.74 -0.29
N ILE A 411 28.20 45.33 -1.00
CA ILE A 411 28.40 46.49 -1.89
C ILE A 411 28.98 47.67 -1.12
N ARG A 412 30.06 48.24 -1.64
CA ARG A 412 30.69 49.45 -1.07
C ARG A 412 30.01 50.71 -1.62
N PRO A 413 29.62 51.70 -0.76
CA PRO A 413 28.92 52.90 -1.22
C PRO A 413 29.64 53.64 -2.35
N ILE A 414 31.00 53.71 -2.25
CA ILE A 414 31.83 54.42 -3.27
C ILE A 414 31.78 53.73 -4.63
N GLU A 415 31.81 52.39 -4.64
CA GLU A 415 31.76 51.61 -5.87
C GLU A 415 30.36 51.69 -6.52
N ALA A 416 29.31 51.70 -5.68
CA ALA A 416 27.93 51.78 -6.14
C ALA A 416 27.54 53.15 -6.73
N LEU A 417 28.16 54.22 -6.29
CA LEU A 417 27.93 55.57 -6.83
C LEU A 417 28.77 55.84 -8.09
N ARG A 418 29.81 55.07 -8.35
CA ARG A 418 30.72 55.18 -9.51
C ARG A 418 30.36 54.26 -10.68
N ALA A 419 29.45 53.30 -10.44
CA ALA A 419 28.97 52.41 -11.49
C ALA A 419 27.93 53.18 -12.36
N GLU A 420 28.28 53.46 -13.62
CA GLU A 420 27.36 53.91 -14.66
C GLU A 420 26.49 52.77 -15.15
#